data_c75cd43bdb1a9f7b13a084a79e6f0b54
#
_entry.id   c75cd43bdb1a9f7b13a084a79e6f0b54
#
_cell.length_a   1.000
_cell.length_b   1.000
_cell.length_c   1.000
_cell.angle_alpha   90.00
_cell.angle_beta   90.00
_cell.angle_gamma   90.00
#
_symmetry.space_group_name_H-M   'P 1'
#
loop_
_entity.id
_entity.type
_entity.pdbx_description
1 polymer ?
#
loop_
_entity_poly.entity_id
_entity_poly.type
_entity_poly.pdbx_seq_one_letter_code
_entity_poly.pdbx_strand_id
1 'polypeptide(L)'
;MEVITNIDADHMETYQHSMAKLKQAFVQFTQRMPFYGVAILCIDDANVRDMLPFVSQSVLKYGLSEDADVRAHDVQAFGTMMRFQVTRKTVRRHGSIPGPLQIELNLPGEHNVRNALAAIAVATELGVEDDAIIKALREFKGVGRRFTRHGQIPLAAGGSFTLIDDYGHHPVEMAATLAAARGAYVGRRLVLAFQPHRYTRTRDCFGEFVEILQEFDAVILTEVYPAGEPRIIGADSASLVSAIKKNVKTAQCCPLQIEQIHFEKDIKQLPERILEQIRADDVVITMGAGSISAVPGQLLGGHIAPTL
;
A
#
# COMPACT_ATOMS: atom_id res chain seq x y z
N MET A 1 -24.12 5.00 4.17
CA MET A 1 -23.07 4.14 4.74
C MET A 1 -21.76 4.89 4.66
N GLU A 2 -20.92 4.73 5.66
CA GLU A 2 -19.55 5.25 5.70
C GLU A 2 -18.59 4.12 5.98
N VAL A 3 -17.41 4.14 5.35
CA VAL A 3 -16.38 3.12 5.51
C VAL A 3 -15.12 3.78 6.05
N ILE A 4 -14.56 3.25 7.15
CA ILE A 4 -13.26 3.67 7.68
C ILE A 4 -12.35 2.45 7.69
N THR A 5 -11.27 2.54 6.93
CA THR A 5 -10.32 1.43 6.73
C THR A 5 -9.21 1.45 7.77
N ASN A 6 -8.68 2.63 8.05
CA ASN A 6 -7.62 2.88 9.03
C ASN A 6 -7.56 4.37 9.37
N ILE A 7 -6.91 4.70 10.47
CA ILE A 7 -6.59 6.08 10.88
C ILE A 7 -5.10 6.14 11.17
N ASP A 8 -4.36 6.83 10.32
CA ASP A 8 -2.92 6.98 10.42
C ASP A 8 -2.49 8.44 10.53
N ALA A 9 -1.27 8.68 11.00
CA ALA A 9 -0.70 10.01 11.24
C ALA A 9 -0.30 10.70 9.92
N ASP A 10 -1.23 10.87 8.98
CA ASP A 10 -1.06 11.69 7.78
C ASP A 10 -1.83 13.01 7.89
N HIS A 11 -1.37 14.03 7.18
CA HIS A 11 -1.96 15.38 7.19
C HIS A 11 -2.07 16.03 8.59
N MET A 12 -1.16 15.67 9.51
CA MET A 12 -1.20 16.04 10.92
C MET A 12 -1.17 17.55 11.18
N GLU A 13 -0.66 18.35 10.26
CA GLU A 13 -0.71 19.82 10.33
C GLU A 13 -2.15 20.33 10.45
N THR A 14 -3.10 19.73 9.70
CA THR A 14 -4.53 20.06 9.76
C THR A 14 -5.11 19.80 11.16
N TYR A 15 -4.58 18.81 11.87
CA TYR A 15 -5.03 18.39 13.21
C TYR A 15 -4.10 18.85 14.32
N GLN A 16 -3.27 19.89 14.05
CA GLN A 16 -2.33 20.48 15.02
C GLN A 16 -1.39 19.42 15.65
N HIS A 17 -0.94 18.46 14.84
CA HIS A 17 -0.09 17.33 15.24
C HIS A 17 -0.68 16.50 16.41
N SER A 18 -2.02 16.43 16.52
CA SER A 18 -2.73 15.72 17.58
C SER A 18 -3.54 14.55 17.03
N MET A 19 -3.11 13.32 17.33
CA MET A 19 -3.86 12.11 17.01
C MET A 19 -5.27 12.10 17.62
N ALA A 20 -5.43 12.70 18.83
CA ALA A 20 -6.74 12.81 19.47
C ALA A 20 -7.70 13.69 18.65
N LYS A 21 -7.22 14.79 18.06
CA LYS A 21 -8.04 15.65 17.18
C LYS A 21 -8.39 14.96 15.88
N LEU A 22 -7.45 14.21 15.30
CA LEU A 22 -7.70 13.39 14.11
C LEU A 22 -8.79 12.35 14.40
N LYS A 23 -8.68 11.56 15.47
CA LYS A 23 -9.71 10.58 15.86
C LYS A 23 -11.06 11.25 16.12
N GLN A 24 -11.08 12.42 16.78
CA GLN A 24 -12.31 13.17 17.00
C GLN A 24 -12.96 13.60 15.67
N ALA A 25 -12.19 14.00 14.66
CA ALA A 25 -12.72 14.35 13.34
C ALA A 25 -13.37 13.13 12.67
N PHE A 26 -12.81 11.93 12.79
CA PHE A 26 -13.43 10.70 12.31
C PHE A 26 -14.73 10.36 13.06
N VAL A 27 -14.77 10.53 14.37
CA VAL A 27 -16.02 10.39 15.14
C VAL A 27 -17.07 11.39 14.67
N GLN A 28 -16.70 12.66 14.47
CA GLN A 28 -17.62 13.67 13.93
C GLN A 28 -18.09 13.35 12.52
N PHE A 29 -17.22 12.74 11.70
CA PHE A 29 -17.60 12.26 10.36
C PHE A 29 -18.70 11.21 10.45
N THR A 30 -18.57 10.19 11.31
CA THR A 30 -19.62 9.19 11.51
C THR A 30 -20.93 9.79 12.03
N GLN A 31 -20.88 10.83 12.86
CA GLN A 31 -22.05 11.50 13.42
C GLN A 31 -22.87 12.27 12.36
N ARG A 32 -22.30 12.57 11.19
CA ARG A 32 -23.03 13.22 10.08
C ARG A 32 -23.94 12.27 9.33
N MET A 33 -23.81 10.96 9.55
CA MET A 33 -24.74 10.01 8.96
C MET A 33 -26.13 10.16 9.55
N PRO A 34 -27.20 9.95 8.75
CA PRO A 34 -28.54 9.86 9.28
C PRO A 34 -28.67 8.66 10.23
N PHE A 35 -29.68 8.70 11.13
CA PHE A 35 -29.87 7.67 12.17
C PHE A 35 -30.03 6.23 11.63
N TYR A 36 -30.43 6.07 10.37
CA TYR A 36 -30.53 4.78 9.69
C TYR A 36 -29.23 4.36 8.95
N GLY A 37 -28.19 5.17 9.05
CA GLY A 37 -26.90 4.88 8.44
C GLY A 37 -26.13 3.78 9.18
N VAL A 38 -25.18 3.19 8.47
CA VAL A 38 -24.27 2.16 9.01
C VAL A 38 -22.83 2.60 8.81
N ALA A 39 -22.04 2.60 9.90
CA ALA A 39 -20.60 2.79 9.88
C ALA A 39 -19.94 1.42 9.72
N ILE A 40 -19.18 1.23 8.65
CA ILE A 40 -18.43 0.01 8.33
C ILE A 40 -16.97 0.25 8.72
N LEU A 41 -16.51 -0.38 9.82
CA LEU A 41 -15.27 -0.01 10.51
C LEU A 41 -14.30 -1.18 10.57
N CYS A 42 -13.05 -0.96 10.13
CA CYS A 42 -11.96 -1.93 10.23
C CYS A 42 -11.45 -1.99 11.66
N ILE A 43 -11.77 -3.06 12.37
CA ILE A 43 -11.35 -3.21 13.77
C ILE A 43 -9.95 -3.80 13.95
N ASP A 44 -9.26 -4.14 12.87
CA ASP A 44 -7.85 -4.51 12.91
C ASP A 44 -6.95 -3.27 13.10
N ASP A 45 -7.43 -2.08 12.75
CA ASP A 45 -6.75 -0.84 13.04
C ASP A 45 -7.03 -0.39 14.48
N ALA A 46 -5.97 -0.18 15.26
CA ALA A 46 -6.07 0.17 16.67
C ALA A 46 -6.77 1.53 16.87
N ASN A 47 -6.52 2.50 16.02
CA ASN A 47 -7.12 3.83 16.12
C ASN A 47 -8.61 3.82 15.77
N VAL A 48 -9.00 2.99 14.79
CA VAL A 48 -10.42 2.75 14.48
C VAL A 48 -11.10 2.02 15.63
N ARG A 49 -10.45 1.02 16.22
CA ARG A 49 -10.97 0.29 17.39
C ARG A 49 -11.20 1.21 18.58
N ASP A 50 -10.28 2.12 18.85
CA ASP A 50 -10.38 3.10 19.93
C ASP A 50 -11.57 4.07 19.79
N MET A 51 -12.00 4.35 18.56
CA MET A 51 -13.14 5.25 18.34
C MET A 51 -14.50 4.57 18.47
N LEU A 52 -14.58 3.23 18.44
CA LEU A 52 -15.85 2.50 18.50
C LEU A 52 -16.81 2.96 19.64
N PRO A 53 -16.34 3.19 20.89
CA PRO A 53 -17.22 3.62 21.98
C PRO A 53 -17.89 4.99 21.76
N PHE A 54 -17.34 5.78 20.83
CA PHE A 54 -17.83 7.14 20.56
C PHE A 54 -18.71 7.23 19.31
N VAL A 55 -18.91 6.11 18.59
CA VAL A 55 -19.79 6.04 17.42
C VAL A 55 -21.20 5.71 17.87
N SER A 56 -22.13 6.65 17.66
CA SER A 56 -23.54 6.53 18.08
C SER A 56 -24.43 5.80 17.06
N GLN A 57 -23.99 5.70 15.81
CA GLN A 57 -24.68 5.02 14.73
C GLN A 57 -24.51 3.49 14.78
N SER A 58 -25.30 2.80 14.00
CA SER A 58 -25.10 1.37 13.80
C SER A 58 -23.72 1.07 13.23
N VAL A 59 -22.98 0.18 13.85
CA VAL A 59 -21.64 -0.23 13.43
C VAL A 59 -21.68 -1.65 12.86
N LEU A 60 -21.04 -1.84 11.71
CA LEU A 60 -20.68 -3.14 11.14
C LEU A 60 -19.14 -3.24 11.17
N LYS A 61 -18.62 -4.12 12.00
CA LYS A 61 -17.18 -4.33 12.18
C LYS A 61 -16.66 -5.31 11.15
N TYR A 62 -15.52 -5.00 10.54
CA TYR A 62 -14.85 -5.94 9.65
C TYR A 62 -13.35 -6.05 9.97
N GLY A 63 -12.75 -7.18 9.59
CA GLY A 63 -11.34 -7.44 9.79
C GLY A 63 -10.99 -8.93 9.85
N LEU A 64 -9.76 -9.22 10.26
CA LEU A 64 -9.25 -10.56 10.56
C LEU A 64 -9.54 -10.96 12.01
N SER A 65 -9.75 -9.97 12.87
CA SER A 65 -10.01 -10.14 14.30
C SER A 65 -11.27 -10.95 14.57
N GLU A 66 -11.27 -11.76 15.64
CA GLU A 66 -12.36 -12.69 15.98
C GLU A 66 -13.70 -12.02 16.31
N ASP A 67 -13.65 -10.80 16.79
CA ASP A 67 -14.80 -10.00 17.14
C ASP A 67 -15.39 -9.20 15.95
N ALA A 68 -14.84 -9.35 14.73
CA ALA A 68 -15.40 -8.78 13.52
C ALA A 68 -16.73 -9.46 13.13
N ASP A 69 -17.66 -8.67 12.57
CA ASP A 69 -18.95 -9.14 12.05
C ASP A 69 -18.78 -9.70 10.62
N VAL A 70 -17.89 -9.10 9.83
CA VAL A 70 -17.44 -9.61 8.53
C VAL A 70 -15.96 -9.93 8.67
N ARG A 71 -15.64 -11.22 8.80
CA ARG A 71 -14.30 -11.68 9.14
C ARG A 71 -13.69 -12.53 8.05
N ALA A 72 -12.43 -12.22 7.67
CA ALA A 72 -11.62 -13.16 6.90
C ALA A 72 -10.80 -14.07 7.83
N HIS A 73 -10.70 -15.33 7.44
CA HIS A 73 -9.84 -16.33 8.08
C HIS A 73 -9.23 -17.24 6.99
N ASP A 74 -8.27 -18.09 7.37
CA ASP A 74 -7.53 -18.95 6.45
C ASP A 74 -6.89 -18.17 5.29
N VAL A 75 -6.35 -16.98 5.59
CA VAL A 75 -5.78 -16.07 4.61
C VAL A 75 -4.44 -16.60 4.11
N GLN A 76 -4.33 -16.82 2.81
CA GLN A 76 -3.14 -17.37 2.17
C GLN A 76 -2.77 -16.55 0.93
N ALA A 77 -1.48 -16.28 0.75
CA ALA A 77 -0.94 -15.75 -0.49
C ALA A 77 -0.80 -16.91 -1.52
N PHE A 78 -1.26 -16.68 -2.73
CA PHE A 78 -1.14 -17.60 -3.85
C PHE A 78 -0.59 -16.86 -5.08
N GLY A 79 0.72 -16.77 -5.17
CA GLY A 79 1.38 -15.91 -6.14
C GLY A 79 0.95 -14.45 -5.97
N THR A 80 0.39 -13.87 -7.00
CA THR A 80 -0.09 -12.47 -6.99
C THR A 80 -1.57 -12.32 -6.59
N MET A 81 -2.16 -13.36 -6.00
CA MET A 81 -3.54 -13.37 -5.51
C MET A 81 -3.58 -13.72 -4.03
N MET A 82 -4.71 -13.42 -3.38
CA MET A 82 -5.00 -13.87 -2.02
C MET A 82 -6.20 -14.81 -2.04
N ARG A 83 -6.15 -15.89 -1.25
CA ARG A 83 -7.26 -16.81 -1.00
C ARG A 83 -7.62 -16.76 0.48
N PHE A 84 -8.91 -16.66 0.77
CA PHE A 84 -9.39 -16.62 2.14
C PHE A 84 -10.87 -16.98 2.22
N GLN A 85 -11.33 -17.33 3.43
CA GLN A 85 -12.73 -17.52 3.73
C GLN A 85 -13.28 -16.29 4.42
N VAL A 86 -14.57 -15.97 4.18
CA VAL A 86 -15.25 -14.87 4.88
C VAL A 86 -16.49 -15.38 5.57
N THR A 87 -16.57 -15.16 6.88
CA THR A 87 -17.78 -15.39 7.69
C THR A 87 -18.47 -14.06 7.97
N ARG A 88 -19.80 -14.07 7.94
CA ARG A 88 -20.65 -12.90 8.19
C ARG A 88 -21.64 -13.24 9.30
N LYS A 89 -21.61 -12.52 10.43
CA LYS A 89 -22.43 -12.83 11.61
C LYS A 89 -23.87 -12.35 11.51
N THR A 90 -24.10 -11.24 10.81
CA THR A 90 -25.44 -10.62 10.74
C THR A 90 -25.65 -9.89 9.41
N VAL A 91 -26.81 -10.05 8.80
CA VAL A 91 -27.30 -9.22 7.72
C VAL A 91 -28.56 -8.52 8.20
N ARG A 92 -28.46 -7.21 8.42
CA ARG A 92 -29.54 -6.44 9.07
C ARG A 92 -30.81 -6.29 8.23
N ARG A 93 -30.71 -6.34 6.91
CA ARG A 93 -31.85 -6.04 6.01
C ARG A 93 -32.60 -7.25 5.47
N HIS A 94 -32.00 -8.44 5.47
CA HIS A 94 -32.60 -9.62 4.83
C HIS A 94 -32.91 -10.80 5.78
N GLY A 95 -32.72 -10.63 7.10
CA GLY A 95 -33.20 -11.59 8.12
C GLY A 95 -32.53 -12.96 8.13
N SER A 96 -31.60 -13.26 7.23
CA SER A 96 -30.85 -14.50 7.18
C SER A 96 -29.34 -14.25 7.38
N ILE A 97 -28.66 -15.17 8.06
CA ILE A 97 -27.22 -15.18 8.14
C ILE A 97 -26.70 -15.78 6.83
N PRO A 98 -25.94 -15.04 6.02
CA PRO A 98 -25.39 -15.57 4.78
C PRO A 98 -24.36 -16.67 5.06
N GLY A 99 -24.25 -17.63 4.15
CA GLY A 99 -23.19 -18.65 4.21
C GLY A 99 -21.78 -18.06 4.12
N PRO A 100 -20.75 -18.85 4.43
CA PRO A 100 -19.37 -18.43 4.26
C PRO A 100 -19.04 -18.27 2.78
N LEU A 101 -18.21 -17.26 2.46
CA LEU A 101 -17.69 -17.05 1.12
C LEU A 101 -16.28 -17.63 0.99
N GLN A 102 -16.01 -18.28 -0.13
CA GLN A 102 -14.65 -18.63 -0.56
C GLN A 102 -14.19 -17.56 -1.55
N ILE A 103 -13.19 -16.78 -1.18
CA ILE A 103 -12.72 -15.65 -1.97
C ILE A 103 -11.36 -15.92 -2.60
N GLU A 104 -11.27 -15.68 -3.89
CA GLU A 104 -10.02 -15.50 -4.62
C GLU A 104 -9.95 -14.02 -5.02
N LEU A 105 -9.08 -13.28 -4.36
CA LEU A 105 -8.84 -11.86 -4.64
C LEU A 105 -7.65 -11.72 -5.60
N ASN A 106 -7.86 -11.12 -6.76
CA ASN A 106 -6.80 -10.89 -7.76
C ASN A 106 -5.87 -9.72 -7.41
N LEU A 107 -5.57 -9.55 -6.14
CA LEU A 107 -4.60 -8.58 -5.60
C LEU A 107 -3.77 -9.25 -4.51
N PRO A 108 -2.46 -8.98 -4.43
CA PRO A 108 -1.63 -9.50 -3.35
C PRO A 108 -1.74 -8.63 -2.08
N GLY A 109 -1.39 -9.22 -0.95
CA GLY A 109 -1.22 -8.52 0.31
C GLY A 109 -2.46 -8.49 1.21
N GLU A 110 -2.20 -8.62 2.50
CA GLU A 110 -3.25 -8.67 3.53
C GLU A 110 -4.06 -7.38 3.64
N HIS A 111 -3.43 -6.22 3.36
CA HIS A 111 -4.15 -4.95 3.30
C HIS A 111 -5.26 -4.96 2.24
N ASN A 112 -5.05 -5.63 1.10
CA ASN A 112 -6.08 -5.80 0.08
C ASN A 112 -7.16 -6.78 0.52
N VAL A 113 -6.86 -7.76 1.38
CA VAL A 113 -7.89 -8.60 2.02
C VAL A 113 -8.80 -7.72 2.89
N ARG A 114 -8.24 -6.82 3.72
CA ARG A 114 -9.05 -5.87 4.51
C ARG A 114 -9.87 -4.94 3.62
N ASN A 115 -9.33 -4.44 2.53
CA ASN A 115 -10.07 -3.63 1.56
C ASN A 115 -11.22 -4.42 0.91
N ALA A 116 -10.98 -5.69 0.56
CA ALA A 116 -12.02 -6.58 0.04
C ALA A 116 -13.12 -6.85 1.07
N LEU A 117 -12.77 -7.02 2.36
CA LEU A 117 -13.75 -7.17 3.43
C LEU A 117 -14.66 -5.94 3.56
N ALA A 118 -14.12 -4.72 3.41
CA ALA A 118 -14.92 -3.50 3.37
C ALA A 118 -15.93 -3.54 2.22
N ALA A 119 -15.48 -3.93 1.01
CA ALA A 119 -16.34 -4.07 -0.16
C ALA A 119 -17.41 -5.17 0.04
N ILE A 120 -17.04 -6.31 0.61
CA ILE A 120 -17.97 -7.40 0.96
C ILE A 120 -19.03 -6.91 1.97
N ALA A 121 -18.61 -6.17 2.99
CA ALA A 121 -19.50 -5.62 4.01
C ALA A 121 -20.54 -4.66 3.38
N VAL A 122 -20.08 -3.74 2.53
CA VAL A 122 -20.96 -2.83 1.77
C VAL A 122 -21.91 -3.60 0.86
N ALA A 123 -21.39 -4.54 0.07
CA ALA A 123 -22.20 -5.33 -0.88
C ALA A 123 -23.26 -6.17 -0.15
N THR A 124 -22.89 -6.77 0.99
CA THR A 124 -23.82 -7.54 1.82
C THR A 124 -24.93 -6.66 2.39
N GLU A 125 -24.62 -5.46 2.89
CA GLU A 125 -25.63 -4.49 3.37
C GLU A 125 -26.58 -4.02 2.25
N LEU A 126 -26.09 -3.97 1.01
CA LEU A 126 -26.90 -3.62 -0.16
C LEU A 126 -27.70 -4.80 -0.72
N GLY A 127 -27.51 -6.02 -0.21
CA GLY A 127 -28.20 -7.21 -0.68
C GLY A 127 -27.68 -7.73 -2.03
N VAL A 128 -26.40 -7.50 -2.34
CA VAL A 128 -25.76 -8.06 -3.54
C VAL A 128 -25.58 -9.57 -3.34
N GLU A 129 -25.91 -10.33 -4.38
CA GLU A 129 -25.79 -11.79 -4.38
C GLU A 129 -24.32 -12.25 -4.23
N ASP A 130 -24.12 -13.33 -3.50
CA ASP A 130 -22.79 -13.87 -3.15
C ASP A 130 -21.94 -14.20 -4.39
N ASP A 131 -22.54 -14.79 -5.42
CA ASP A 131 -21.85 -15.11 -6.68
C ASP A 131 -21.34 -13.87 -7.40
N ALA A 132 -22.08 -12.75 -7.33
CA ALA A 132 -21.64 -11.48 -7.91
C ALA A 132 -20.47 -10.89 -7.14
N ILE A 133 -20.46 -10.99 -5.80
CA ILE A 133 -19.36 -10.55 -4.94
C ILE A 133 -18.08 -11.36 -5.26
N ILE A 134 -18.20 -12.70 -5.27
CA ILE A 134 -17.07 -13.61 -5.56
C ILE A 134 -16.48 -13.32 -6.94
N LYS A 135 -17.35 -13.21 -7.96
CA LYS A 135 -16.94 -12.93 -9.33
C LYS A 135 -16.22 -11.59 -9.44
N ALA A 136 -16.77 -10.53 -8.85
CA ALA A 136 -16.20 -9.18 -8.91
C ALA A 136 -14.78 -9.15 -8.30
N LEU A 137 -14.57 -9.77 -7.14
CA LEU A 137 -13.27 -9.80 -6.46
C LEU A 137 -12.21 -10.60 -7.23
N ARG A 138 -12.62 -11.70 -7.87
CA ARG A 138 -11.74 -12.53 -8.70
C ARG A 138 -11.34 -11.81 -10.01
N GLU A 139 -12.25 -11.05 -10.60
CA GLU A 139 -12.01 -10.34 -11.87
C GLU A 139 -11.45 -8.92 -11.67
N PHE A 140 -11.40 -8.41 -10.45
CA PHE A 140 -10.92 -7.07 -10.15
C PHE A 140 -9.43 -6.93 -10.49
N LYS A 141 -9.10 -5.99 -11.37
CA LYS A 141 -7.73 -5.78 -11.85
C LYS A 141 -6.94 -4.76 -11.04
N GLY A 142 -7.50 -4.29 -9.92
CA GLY A 142 -6.91 -3.25 -9.09
C GLY A 142 -7.23 -1.84 -9.56
N VAL A 143 -6.63 -0.88 -8.88
CA VAL A 143 -6.66 0.56 -9.20
C VAL A 143 -5.30 0.93 -9.76
N GLY A 144 -5.26 1.81 -10.74
CA GLY A 144 -4.00 2.26 -11.34
C GLY A 144 -3.03 2.78 -10.30
N ARG A 145 -1.76 2.41 -10.43
CA ARG A 145 -0.69 2.73 -9.50
C ARG A 145 -0.93 2.24 -8.06
N ARG A 146 -1.63 1.10 -7.89
CA ARG A 146 -1.73 0.37 -6.62
C ARG A 146 -1.31 -1.08 -6.92
N PHE A 147 -0.03 -1.36 -6.70
CA PHE A 147 0.61 -2.63 -7.07
C PHE A 147 0.35 -3.02 -8.54
N THR A 148 0.39 -2.02 -9.44
CA THR A 148 0.13 -2.24 -10.87
C THR A 148 1.27 -3.04 -11.49
N ARG A 149 0.97 -4.24 -11.98
CA ARG A 149 1.95 -5.14 -12.61
C ARG A 149 2.05 -4.84 -14.10
N HIS A 150 3.21 -4.41 -14.56
CA HIS A 150 3.50 -4.18 -15.97
C HIS A 150 4.06 -5.42 -16.69
N GLY A 151 4.25 -6.53 -15.93
CA GLY A 151 4.72 -7.80 -16.49
C GLY A 151 6.24 -7.98 -16.46
N GLN A 152 6.73 -8.85 -17.32
CA GLN A 152 8.15 -9.18 -17.50
C GLN A 152 8.75 -8.27 -18.56
N ILE A 153 9.82 -7.56 -18.24
CA ILE A 153 10.51 -6.66 -19.15
C ILE A 153 11.88 -7.26 -19.50
N PRO A 154 12.18 -7.48 -20.80
CA PRO A 154 13.46 -8.05 -21.20
C PRO A 154 14.63 -7.12 -20.87
N LEU A 155 15.77 -7.70 -20.49
CA LEU A 155 17.03 -7.01 -20.32
C LEU A 155 17.90 -7.17 -21.56
N ALA A 156 18.62 -6.13 -21.97
CA ALA A 156 19.57 -6.19 -23.09
C ALA A 156 20.67 -7.24 -22.89
N ALA A 157 21.07 -7.48 -21.64
CA ALA A 157 22.06 -8.51 -21.28
C ALA A 157 21.49 -9.93 -21.24
N GLY A 158 20.21 -10.13 -21.55
CA GLY A 158 19.48 -11.39 -21.46
C GLY A 158 18.71 -11.56 -20.15
N GLY A 159 17.65 -12.37 -20.19
CA GLY A 159 16.70 -12.52 -19.09
C GLY A 159 15.67 -11.37 -19.03
N SER A 160 14.95 -11.29 -17.94
CA SER A 160 13.91 -10.27 -17.72
C SER A 160 13.76 -9.93 -16.24
N PHE A 161 13.15 -8.80 -15.94
CA PHE A 161 12.73 -8.41 -14.60
C PHE A 161 11.23 -8.13 -14.57
N THR A 162 10.63 -8.22 -13.39
CA THR A 162 9.22 -7.85 -13.18
C THR A 162 9.13 -6.39 -12.80
N LEU A 163 8.25 -5.61 -13.46
CA LEU A 163 8.01 -4.21 -13.10
C LEU A 163 6.64 -4.04 -12.43
N ILE A 164 6.67 -3.35 -11.29
CA ILE A 164 5.49 -2.96 -10.50
C ILE A 164 5.52 -1.46 -10.31
N ASP A 165 4.37 -0.79 -10.42
CA ASP A 165 4.18 0.62 -10.09
C ASP A 165 3.21 0.78 -8.93
N ASP A 166 3.60 1.57 -7.93
CA ASP A 166 2.78 1.86 -6.77
C ASP A 166 2.76 3.36 -6.45
N TYR A 167 1.62 3.84 -6.00
CA TYR A 167 1.43 5.24 -5.62
C TYR A 167 1.93 5.54 -4.20
N GLY A 168 2.25 4.50 -3.42
CA GLY A 168 2.67 4.59 -2.03
C GLY A 168 3.75 5.64 -1.83
N HIS A 169 3.55 6.48 -0.84
CA HIS A 169 4.43 7.61 -0.52
C HIS A 169 4.51 7.88 0.99
N HIS A 170 3.85 7.05 1.80
CA HIS A 170 3.93 7.02 3.26
C HIS A 170 4.60 5.71 3.72
N PRO A 171 5.41 5.70 4.81
CA PRO A 171 6.09 4.49 5.28
C PRO A 171 5.17 3.27 5.47
N VAL A 172 3.96 3.49 5.99
CA VAL A 172 2.95 2.42 6.19
C VAL A 172 2.49 1.82 4.85
N GLU A 173 2.27 2.65 3.81
CA GLU A 173 1.93 2.18 2.46
C GLU A 173 3.10 1.38 1.86
N MET A 174 4.34 1.85 2.06
CA MET A 174 5.55 1.16 1.60
C MET A 174 5.70 -0.21 2.26
N ALA A 175 5.46 -0.30 3.57
CA ALA A 175 5.50 -1.56 4.31
C ALA A 175 4.44 -2.56 3.78
N ALA A 176 3.22 -2.08 3.50
CA ALA A 176 2.16 -2.91 2.94
C ALA A 176 2.53 -3.44 1.53
N THR A 177 3.08 -2.58 0.67
CA THR A 177 3.53 -2.95 -0.68
C THR A 177 4.72 -3.92 -0.62
N LEU A 178 5.68 -3.69 0.27
CA LEU A 178 6.82 -4.60 0.50
C LEU A 178 6.34 -5.99 0.92
N ALA A 179 5.46 -6.07 1.92
CA ALA A 179 4.91 -7.34 2.39
C ALA A 179 4.16 -8.08 1.27
N ALA A 180 3.36 -7.37 0.47
CA ALA A 180 2.67 -7.92 -0.69
C ALA A 180 3.67 -8.45 -1.74
N ALA A 181 4.75 -7.71 -2.02
CA ALA A 181 5.79 -8.12 -2.97
C ALA A 181 6.57 -9.34 -2.48
N ARG A 182 6.96 -9.38 -1.19
CA ARG A 182 7.62 -10.55 -0.58
C ARG A 182 6.75 -11.80 -0.65
N GLY A 183 5.44 -11.67 -0.38
CA GLY A 183 4.50 -12.79 -0.48
C GLY A 183 4.24 -13.25 -1.92
N ALA A 184 4.18 -12.33 -2.88
CA ALA A 184 3.91 -12.64 -4.29
C ALA A 184 5.15 -13.19 -5.05
N TYR A 185 6.35 -12.78 -4.66
CA TYR A 185 7.61 -13.07 -5.36
C TYR A 185 8.66 -13.66 -4.42
N VAL A 186 8.31 -14.78 -3.80
CA VAL A 186 9.14 -15.47 -2.80
C VAL A 186 10.54 -15.74 -3.33
N GLY A 187 11.57 -15.35 -2.56
CA GLY A 187 12.98 -15.59 -2.87
C GLY A 187 13.58 -14.68 -3.96
N ARG A 188 12.77 -13.79 -4.58
CA ARG A 188 13.28 -12.83 -5.56
C ARG A 188 13.76 -11.55 -4.90
N ARG A 189 14.80 -10.96 -5.47
CA ARG A 189 15.35 -9.68 -5.03
C ARG A 189 14.38 -8.54 -5.35
N LEU A 190 14.04 -7.71 -4.34
CA LEU A 190 13.18 -6.55 -4.46
C LEU A 190 14.01 -5.28 -4.56
N VAL A 191 13.92 -4.61 -5.70
CA VAL A 191 14.59 -3.34 -6.00
C VAL A 191 13.57 -2.22 -5.96
N LEU A 192 13.72 -1.27 -5.05
CA LEU A 192 12.84 -0.12 -4.93
C LEU A 192 13.46 1.10 -5.61
N ALA A 193 12.73 1.70 -6.55
CA ALA A 193 12.97 3.06 -7.05
C ALA A 193 11.92 3.98 -6.40
N PHE A 194 12.35 4.90 -5.54
CA PHE A 194 11.44 5.70 -4.71
C PHE A 194 11.64 7.20 -4.87
N GLN A 195 10.53 7.92 -5.02
CA GLN A 195 10.48 9.38 -4.96
C GLN A 195 9.70 9.82 -3.72
N PRO A 196 10.37 10.34 -2.69
CA PRO A 196 9.66 10.95 -1.57
C PRO A 196 8.77 12.11 -2.04
N HIS A 197 7.63 12.28 -1.41
CA HIS A 197 6.65 13.28 -1.79
C HIS A 197 6.39 14.24 -0.63
N ARG A 198 6.69 15.53 -0.83
CA ARG A 198 6.69 16.65 0.12
C ARG A 198 7.85 16.62 1.12
N TYR A 199 8.45 17.76 1.31
CA TYR A 199 9.52 17.93 2.31
C TYR A 199 9.00 17.82 3.74
N THR A 200 7.78 18.31 4.01
CA THR A 200 7.15 18.19 5.34
C THR A 200 6.98 16.73 5.73
N ARG A 201 6.41 15.87 4.87
CA ARG A 201 6.27 14.44 5.15
C ARG A 201 7.63 13.76 5.29
N THR A 202 8.59 14.09 4.42
CA THR A 202 9.95 13.52 4.51
C THR A 202 10.61 13.85 5.85
N ARG A 203 10.39 15.06 6.39
CA ARG A 203 10.84 15.47 7.72
C ARG A 203 10.12 14.69 8.82
N ASP A 204 8.78 14.68 8.78
CA ASP A 204 7.94 14.17 9.87
C ASP A 204 8.04 12.65 10.00
N CYS A 205 8.19 11.92 8.89
CA CYS A 205 8.35 10.47 8.85
C CYS A 205 9.80 10.03 8.59
N PHE A 206 10.81 10.88 8.83
CA PHE A 206 12.20 10.62 8.42
C PHE A 206 12.74 9.30 8.97
N GLY A 207 12.54 9.04 10.26
CA GLY A 207 12.99 7.79 10.92
C GLY A 207 12.33 6.56 10.32
N GLU A 208 11.02 6.61 10.13
CA GLU A 208 10.21 5.52 9.57
C GLU A 208 10.59 5.24 8.10
N PHE A 209 10.90 6.29 7.31
CA PHE A 209 11.46 6.10 5.96
C PHE A 209 12.81 5.38 6.00
N VAL A 210 13.70 5.78 6.92
CA VAL A 210 15.00 5.11 7.06
C VAL A 210 14.82 3.65 7.43
N GLU A 211 13.88 3.31 8.32
CA GLU A 211 13.59 1.94 8.73
C GLU A 211 13.03 1.11 7.56
N ILE A 212 11.97 1.56 6.90
CA ILE A 212 11.33 0.77 5.85
C ILE A 212 12.21 0.61 4.60
N LEU A 213 13.01 1.60 4.26
CA LEU A 213 13.91 1.52 3.11
C LEU A 213 15.01 0.46 3.27
N GLN A 214 15.38 0.12 4.49
CA GLN A 214 16.37 -0.92 4.79
C GLN A 214 15.85 -2.35 4.60
N GLU A 215 14.54 -2.53 4.50
CA GLU A 215 13.90 -3.84 4.32
C GLU A 215 13.89 -4.30 2.85
N PHE A 216 14.30 -3.45 1.91
CA PHE A 216 14.47 -3.80 0.50
C PHE A 216 15.89 -4.35 0.24
N ASP A 217 16.06 -5.11 -0.85
CA ASP A 217 17.35 -5.67 -1.22
C ASP A 217 18.23 -4.67 -1.99
N ALA A 218 17.62 -3.68 -2.63
CA ALA A 218 18.28 -2.51 -3.22
C ALA A 218 17.33 -1.32 -3.26
N VAL A 219 17.89 -0.11 -3.13
CA VAL A 219 17.14 1.14 -3.10
C VAL A 219 17.78 2.18 -4.00
N ILE A 220 16.97 2.79 -4.87
CA ILE A 220 17.35 3.92 -5.70
C ILE A 220 16.42 5.07 -5.35
N LEU A 221 16.94 6.06 -4.62
CA LEU A 221 16.18 7.26 -4.27
C LEU A 221 16.38 8.33 -5.34
N THR A 222 15.32 9.03 -5.70
CA THR A 222 15.43 10.26 -6.48
C THR A 222 15.04 11.47 -5.63
N GLU A 223 15.24 12.71 -6.14
CA GLU A 223 14.96 13.92 -5.37
C GLU A 223 13.49 14.02 -4.97
N VAL A 224 13.24 14.61 -3.80
CA VAL A 224 11.90 14.84 -3.27
C VAL A 224 11.04 15.59 -4.27
N TYR A 225 9.83 15.10 -4.53
CA TYR A 225 8.83 15.86 -5.27
C TYR A 225 8.20 16.90 -4.33
N PRO A 226 8.42 18.19 -4.56
CA PRO A 226 8.10 19.23 -3.58
C PRO A 226 6.60 19.47 -3.42
N ALA A 227 5.78 19.19 -4.44
CA ALA A 227 4.32 19.48 -4.44
C ALA A 227 3.98 20.94 -4.01
N GLY A 228 4.81 21.90 -4.43
CA GLY A 228 4.64 23.32 -4.08
C GLY A 228 5.27 23.74 -2.74
N GLU A 229 5.85 22.85 -1.98
CA GLU A 229 6.51 23.17 -0.71
C GLU A 229 7.93 23.72 -0.94
N PRO A 230 8.39 24.64 -0.06
CA PRO A 230 9.79 25.05 -0.04
C PRO A 230 10.67 23.87 0.46
N ARG A 231 11.93 23.85 0.00
CA ARG A 231 12.90 22.87 0.49
C ARG A 231 13.15 23.03 1.98
N ILE A 232 13.17 21.89 2.69
CA ILE A 232 13.53 21.79 4.12
C ILE A 232 14.91 21.14 4.21
N ILE A 233 15.87 21.83 4.82
CA ILE A 233 17.23 21.32 5.02
C ILE A 233 17.17 20.06 5.91
N GLY A 234 17.84 18.98 5.48
CA GLY A 234 17.85 17.71 6.21
C GLY A 234 16.63 16.80 5.96
N ALA A 235 15.63 17.29 5.21
CA ALA A 235 14.44 16.51 4.82
C ALA A 235 14.44 16.18 3.33
N ASP A 236 15.61 15.89 2.77
CA ASP A 236 15.79 15.57 1.35
C ASP A 236 16.31 14.12 1.18
N SER A 237 16.26 13.65 -0.05
CA SER A 237 16.64 12.27 -0.37
C SER A 237 18.11 11.99 -0.13
N ALA A 238 18.99 12.97 -0.28
CA ALA A 238 20.42 12.81 0.04
C ALA A 238 20.64 12.58 1.55
N SER A 239 19.85 13.27 2.38
CA SER A 239 19.84 13.07 3.84
C SER A 239 19.34 11.68 4.21
N LEU A 240 18.26 11.18 3.57
CA LEU A 240 17.77 9.80 3.74
C LEU A 240 18.86 8.79 3.37
N VAL A 241 19.46 8.91 2.18
CA VAL A 241 20.56 8.03 1.75
C VAL A 241 21.70 7.99 2.75
N SER A 242 22.10 9.16 3.26
CA SER A 242 23.17 9.27 4.26
C SER A 242 22.81 8.55 5.58
N ALA A 243 21.56 8.73 6.04
CA ALA A 243 21.07 8.08 7.24
C ALA A 243 20.97 6.55 7.08
N ILE A 244 20.43 6.06 5.95
CA ILE A 244 20.34 4.63 5.63
C ILE A 244 21.75 4.01 5.61
N LYS A 245 22.69 4.61 4.89
CA LYS A 245 24.08 4.12 4.82
C LYS A 245 24.74 4.06 6.19
N LYS A 246 24.45 5.02 7.09
CA LYS A 246 24.94 5.00 8.46
C LYS A 246 24.36 3.84 9.26
N ASN A 247 23.05 3.62 9.17
CA ASN A 247 22.36 2.55 9.90
C ASN A 247 22.79 1.17 9.42
N VAL A 248 22.87 0.95 8.09
CA VAL A 248 23.32 -0.32 7.50
C VAL A 248 24.74 -0.71 7.97
N LYS A 249 25.64 0.26 8.15
CA LYS A 249 26.99 0.01 8.71
C LYS A 249 26.99 -0.56 10.13
N THR A 250 25.95 -0.24 10.91
CA THR A 250 25.86 -0.62 12.32
C THR A 250 24.91 -1.79 12.57
N ALA A 251 24.06 -2.14 11.59
CA ALA A 251 23.09 -3.22 11.71
C ALA A 251 23.74 -4.59 11.49
N GLN A 252 23.45 -5.56 12.39
CA GLN A 252 23.96 -6.93 12.28
C GLN A 252 23.16 -7.81 11.30
N CYS A 253 21.90 -7.47 11.01
CA CYS A 253 21.00 -8.21 10.13
C CYS A 253 20.14 -7.23 9.31
N CYS A 254 20.70 -6.71 8.23
CA CYS A 254 19.96 -5.87 7.28
C CYS A 254 20.04 -6.51 5.89
N PRO A 255 18.93 -6.70 5.16
CA PRO A 255 18.96 -7.24 3.80
C PRO A 255 19.69 -6.29 2.83
N LEU A 256 19.60 -4.99 3.08
CA LEU A 256 20.20 -3.96 2.24
C LEU A 256 21.71 -3.83 2.52
N GLN A 257 22.51 -3.84 1.45
CA GLN A 257 23.95 -3.56 1.50
C GLN A 257 24.24 -2.12 1.07
N ILE A 258 25.34 -1.53 1.54
CA ILE A 258 25.69 -0.12 1.26
C ILE A 258 25.82 0.13 -0.26
N GLU A 259 26.36 -0.85 -0.97
CA GLU A 259 26.57 -0.81 -2.43
C GLU A 259 25.25 -0.85 -3.21
N GLN A 260 24.17 -1.24 -2.57
CA GLN A 260 22.82 -1.30 -3.15
C GLN A 260 21.98 -0.05 -2.85
N ILE A 261 22.59 1.00 -2.26
CA ILE A 261 21.92 2.27 -1.92
C ILE A 261 22.40 3.35 -2.87
N HIS A 262 21.54 3.75 -3.79
CA HIS A 262 21.84 4.71 -4.84
C HIS A 262 20.99 5.98 -4.69
N PHE A 263 21.52 7.08 -5.21
CA PHE A 263 20.80 8.34 -5.33
C PHE A 263 20.94 8.87 -6.74
N GLU A 264 19.81 9.10 -7.41
CA GLU A 264 19.74 9.75 -8.71
C GLU A 264 18.93 11.04 -8.59
N LYS A 265 19.62 12.15 -8.70
CA LYS A 265 19.01 13.46 -8.51
C LYS A 265 18.03 13.83 -9.64
N ASP A 266 18.39 13.49 -10.87
CA ASP A 266 17.57 13.82 -12.03
C ASP A 266 16.60 12.65 -12.32
N ILE A 267 15.31 12.91 -12.12
CA ILE A 267 14.26 11.93 -12.39
C ILE A 267 14.28 11.39 -13.83
N LYS A 268 14.80 12.17 -14.79
CA LYS A 268 14.91 11.76 -16.20
C LYS A 268 15.98 10.70 -16.40
N GLN A 269 16.99 10.65 -15.54
CA GLN A 269 18.07 9.65 -15.56
C GLN A 269 17.71 8.40 -14.74
N LEU A 270 16.61 8.46 -13.99
CA LEU A 270 16.21 7.35 -13.13
C LEU A 270 15.97 6.03 -13.88
N PRO A 271 15.35 5.99 -15.07
CA PRO A 271 15.21 4.74 -15.84
C PRO A 271 16.56 4.09 -16.18
N GLU A 272 17.55 4.85 -16.64
CA GLU A 272 18.90 4.34 -16.95
C GLU A 272 19.57 3.85 -15.65
N ARG A 273 19.48 4.64 -14.58
CA ARG A 273 20.02 4.22 -13.27
C ARG A 273 19.40 2.92 -12.76
N ILE A 274 18.10 2.72 -12.95
CA ILE A 274 17.44 1.45 -12.61
C ILE A 274 18.06 0.31 -13.43
N LEU A 275 18.16 0.45 -14.77
CA LEU A 275 18.69 -0.57 -15.65
C LEU A 275 20.15 -0.95 -15.35
N GLU A 276 20.97 -0.03 -14.85
CA GLU A 276 22.34 -0.29 -14.40
C GLU A 276 22.43 -1.15 -13.14
N GLN A 277 21.41 -1.09 -12.27
CA GLN A 277 21.44 -1.70 -10.93
C GLN A 277 20.69 -3.02 -10.84
N ILE A 278 19.86 -3.33 -11.83
CA ILE A 278 19.03 -4.54 -11.85
C ILE A 278 19.69 -5.68 -12.60
N ARG A 279 19.21 -6.88 -12.33
CA ARG A 279 19.61 -8.12 -12.97
C ARG A 279 18.39 -8.97 -13.30
N ALA A 280 18.61 -10.05 -14.05
CA ALA A 280 17.55 -11.01 -14.34
C ALA A 280 16.89 -11.52 -13.05
N ASP A 281 15.57 -11.74 -13.13
CA ASP A 281 14.69 -12.18 -12.06
C ASP A 281 14.44 -11.17 -10.93
N ASP A 282 14.97 -9.95 -10.98
CA ASP A 282 14.61 -8.91 -10.04
C ASP A 282 13.12 -8.53 -10.15
N VAL A 283 12.56 -8.07 -9.03
CA VAL A 283 11.27 -7.37 -8.98
C VAL A 283 11.55 -5.90 -8.71
N VAL A 284 11.31 -5.07 -9.69
CA VAL A 284 11.50 -3.62 -9.61
C VAL A 284 10.18 -2.97 -9.25
N ILE A 285 10.18 -2.18 -8.19
CA ILE A 285 9.01 -1.44 -7.72
C ILE A 285 9.32 0.04 -7.87
N THR A 286 8.60 0.73 -8.76
CA THR A 286 8.60 2.20 -8.81
C THR A 286 7.53 2.72 -7.86
N MET A 287 7.89 3.63 -6.94
CA MET A 287 6.98 4.05 -5.88
C MET A 287 7.06 5.56 -5.61
N GLY A 288 5.89 6.19 -5.48
CA GLY A 288 5.75 7.60 -5.13
C GLY A 288 4.60 8.30 -5.82
N ALA A 289 4.11 9.40 -5.24
CA ALA A 289 2.97 10.17 -5.74
C ALA A 289 3.35 11.27 -6.76
N GLY A 290 4.64 11.45 -7.02
CA GLY A 290 5.17 12.53 -7.87
C GLY A 290 5.46 12.12 -9.31
N SER A 291 6.47 12.77 -9.89
CA SER A 291 6.89 12.61 -11.29
C SER A 291 7.46 11.22 -11.62
N ILE A 292 7.77 10.40 -10.62
CA ILE A 292 8.17 9.00 -10.80
C ILE A 292 7.10 8.17 -11.55
N SER A 293 5.86 8.65 -11.57
CA SER A 293 4.76 8.03 -12.33
C SER A 293 5.03 7.84 -13.83
N ALA A 294 5.97 8.61 -14.38
CA ALA A 294 6.36 8.48 -15.80
C ALA A 294 7.40 7.39 -16.04
N VAL A 295 8.13 6.96 -15.01
CA VAL A 295 9.24 6.01 -15.11
C VAL A 295 8.82 4.63 -15.65
N PRO A 296 7.70 4.01 -15.21
CA PRO A 296 7.26 2.75 -15.78
C PRO A 296 7.06 2.81 -17.30
N GLY A 297 6.43 3.88 -17.81
CA GLY A 297 6.24 4.08 -19.26
C GLY A 297 7.55 4.19 -20.02
N GLN A 298 8.57 4.83 -19.44
CA GLN A 298 9.90 4.97 -20.05
C GLN A 298 10.65 3.63 -20.06
N LEU A 299 10.55 2.83 -19.00
CA LEU A 299 11.13 1.48 -18.94
C LEU A 299 10.47 0.54 -19.96
N LEU A 300 9.16 0.68 -20.20
CA LEU A 300 8.41 -0.07 -21.20
C LEU A 300 8.74 0.40 -22.63
N GLY A 301 8.82 1.71 -22.86
CA GLY A 301 9.04 2.32 -24.17
C GLY A 301 10.46 2.12 -24.74
N GLY A 302 11.46 1.95 -23.87
CA GLY A 302 12.82 1.62 -24.29
C GLY A 302 12.96 0.23 -24.97
N HIS A 303 11.92 -0.60 -24.91
CA HIS A 303 11.89 -1.93 -25.53
C HIS A 303 10.87 -2.07 -26.67
N ILE A 304 10.06 -1.05 -26.93
CA ILE A 304 9.24 -0.97 -28.14
C ILE A 304 10.11 -0.27 -29.19
N ALA A 305 10.81 -1.08 -30.00
CA ALA A 305 11.32 -0.59 -31.29
C ALA A 305 10.13 0.03 -32.04
N PRO A 306 10.28 1.21 -32.70
CA PRO A 306 9.20 1.78 -33.47
C PRO A 306 8.81 0.72 -34.53
N THR A 307 7.60 0.20 -34.40
CA THR A 307 6.98 -0.55 -35.51
C THR A 307 6.78 0.45 -36.63
N LEU A 308 7.60 0.32 -37.70
CA LEU A 308 7.46 1.03 -38.95
C LEU A 308 6.08 0.78 -39.57
#